data_d9df33217c046ba4aa382830b4b25f40
#
_entry.id   d9df33217c046ba4aa382830b4b25f40
#
_cell.length_a   1.000
_cell.length_b   1.000
_cell.length_c   1.000
_cell.angle_alpha   90.00
_cell.angle_beta   90.00
_cell.angle_gamma   90.00
#
_symmetry.space_group_name_H-M   'P 1'
#
loop_
_entity.id
_entity.type
_entity.pdbx_description
1 polymer ?
#
loop_
_entity_poly.entity_id
_entity_poly.type
_entity_poly.pdbx_seq_one_letter_code
_entity_poly.pdbx_strand_id
1 'polypeptide(L)' 'MGRFLVWLQCDDVAELKKMRENAKAEEEKKAIDEKIAELERKN' A
#
# COMPACT_ATOMS: atom_id res chain seq x y z
N MET A 1 1.42 9.42 15.54
CA MET A 1 0.93 8.24 15.51
C MET A 1 0.15 7.89 14.32
N GLY A 2 -0.07 6.73 13.92
CA GLY A 2 -0.82 6.37 12.77
C GLY A 2 -0.11 6.67 11.47
N ARG A 3 1.21 6.79 11.53
CA ARG A 3 1.91 7.06 10.34
C ARG A 3 1.73 5.96 9.33
N PHE A 4 1.75 4.71 9.72
CA PHE A 4 1.64 3.62 8.78
C PHE A 4 0.23 3.51 8.19
N LEU A 5 -0.72 4.23 8.70
CA LEU A 5 -2.06 4.21 8.15
C LEU A 5 -2.24 5.18 7.00
N VAL A 6 -1.24 5.99 6.75
CA VAL A 6 -1.35 6.97 5.66
C VAL A 6 -1.53 6.27 4.33
N TRP A 7 -0.85 5.15 4.13
CA TRP A 7 -0.96 4.46 2.86
C TRP A 7 -2.36 3.90 2.61
N LEU A 8 -3.14 3.74 3.66
CA LEU A 8 -4.49 3.25 3.49
C LEU A 8 -5.39 4.27 2.80
N GLN A 9 -5.06 5.54 2.95
CA GLN A 9 -5.82 6.59 2.33
C GLN A 9 -5.25 7.01 0.98
N CYS A 10 -4.19 6.35 0.58
CA CYS A 10 -3.54 6.70 -0.67
C CYS A 10 -4.17 5.93 -1.80
N ASP A 11 -4.63 6.63 -2.82
CA ASP A 11 -5.22 6.00 -3.99
C ASP A 11 -4.25 5.93 -5.14
N ASP A 12 -3.02 6.31 -4.91
CA ASP A 12 -2.01 6.31 -5.95
C ASP A 12 -1.26 4.98 -5.96
N VAL A 13 -1.49 4.18 -7.00
CA VAL A 13 -0.84 2.88 -7.09
C VAL A 13 0.67 3.02 -7.15
N ALA A 14 1.15 4.04 -7.84
CA ALA A 14 2.58 4.25 -7.94
C ALA A 14 3.19 4.47 -6.56
N GLU A 15 2.52 5.28 -5.76
CA GLU A 15 2.99 5.54 -4.41
C GLU A 15 2.97 4.28 -3.56
N LEU A 16 1.90 3.53 -3.69
CA LEU A 16 1.77 2.30 -2.92
C LEU A 16 2.87 1.32 -3.30
N LYS A 17 3.19 1.24 -4.56
CA LYS A 17 4.26 0.35 -5.00
C LYS A 17 5.59 0.76 -4.39
N LYS A 18 5.82 2.05 -4.28
CA LYS A 18 7.04 2.54 -3.68
C LYS A 18 7.09 2.17 -2.20
N MET A 19 5.98 2.37 -1.52
CA MET A 19 5.92 2.03 -0.11
C MET A 19 6.14 0.54 0.08
N ARG A 20 5.61 -0.26 -0.82
CA ARG A 20 5.76 -1.69 -0.72
C ARG A 20 7.24 -2.08 -0.81
N GLU A 21 7.97 -1.45 -1.69
CA GLU A 21 9.39 -1.73 -1.83
C GLU A 21 10.16 -1.33 -0.59
N ASN A 22 9.73 -0.27 0.06
CA ASN A 22 10.40 0.21 1.25
C ASN A 22 9.95 -0.52 2.50
N ALA A 23 8.86 -1.25 2.41
CA ALA A 23 8.34 -1.96 3.58
C ALA A 23 9.29 -3.08 3.96
N LYS A 24 9.57 -3.19 5.24
CA LYS A 24 10.46 -4.23 5.73
C LYS A 24 9.72 -5.42 6.28
N ALA A 25 8.51 -5.19 6.76
CA ALA A 25 7.72 -6.27 7.31
C ALA A 25 6.91 -6.92 6.20
N GLU A 26 6.88 -8.25 6.21
CA GLU A 26 6.13 -8.96 5.19
C GLU A 26 4.65 -8.67 5.30
N GLU A 27 4.16 -8.51 6.51
CA GLU A 27 2.76 -8.21 6.71
C GLU A 27 2.40 -6.88 6.09
N GLU A 28 3.31 -5.93 6.22
CA GLU A 28 3.06 -4.63 5.65
C GLU A 28 3.04 -4.71 4.13
N LYS A 29 3.96 -5.47 3.59
CA LYS A 29 4.02 -5.65 2.14
C LYS A 29 2.73 -6.24 1.63
N LYS A 30 2.22 -7.24 2.35
CA LYS A 30 1.00 -7.89 1.93
C LYS A 30 -0.17 -6.93 1.97
N ALA A 31 -0.26 -6.13 3.02
CA ALA A 31 -1.35 -5.19 3.14
C ALA A 31 -1.32 -4.18 2.00
N ILE A 32 -0.14 -3.67 1.70
CA ILE A 32 -0.02 -2.70 0.63
C ILE A 32 -0.32 -3.36 -0.70
N ASP A 33 0.13 -4.58 -0.88
CA ASP A 33 -0.11 -5.30 -2.12
C ASP A 33 -1.60 -5.50 -2.34
N GLU A 34 -2.31 -5.82 -1.27
CA GLU A 34 -3.75 -6.00 -1.37
C GLU A 34 -4.43 -4.70 -1.74
N LYS A 35 -3.95 -3.61 -1.19
CA LYS A 35 -4.52 -2.32 -1.51
C LYS A 35 -4.31 -2.00 -2.99
N ILE A 36 -3.14 -2.30 -3.50
CA ILE A 36 -2.85 -2.07 -4.90
C ILE A 36 -3.78 -2.89 -5.78
N ALA A 37 -3.93 -4.16 -5.43
CA ALA A 37 -4.79 -5.03 -6.22
C ALA A 37 -6.23 -4.53 -6.21
N GLU A 38 -6.67 -4.04 -5.08
CA GLU A 38 -8.02 -3.53 -4.96
C GLU A 38 -8.22 -2.31 -5.85
N LEU A 39 -7.26 -1.42 -5.84
CA LEU A 39 -7.36 -0.22 -6.65
C LEU A 39 -7.35 -0.56 -8.14
N GLU A 40 -6.52 -1.51 -8.51
CA GLU A 40 -6.45 -1.92 -9.92
C GLU A 40 -7.73 -2.62 -10.34
N ARG A 41 -8.34 -3.31 -9.40
CA ARG A 41 -9.59 -4.00 -9.71
C ARG A 41 -10.72 -3.00 -9.89
N LYS A 42 -10.71 -1.97 -9.10
CA LYS A 42 -11.76 -0.96 -9.18
C LYS A 42 -11.72 -0.22 -10.50
N ASN A 43 -10.55 -0.07 -11.02
CA ASN A 43 -10.42 0.58 -12.29
C ASN A 43 -10.69 -0.40 -13.39
#